data_0de46997403192d6184707633c7145a8
#
_entry.id   0de46997403192d6184707633c7145a8
#
_cell.length_a   1.000
_cell.length_b   1.000
_cell.length_c   1.000
_cell.angle_alpha   90.00
_cell.angle_beta   90.00
_cell.angle_gamma   90.00
#
_symmetry.space_group_name_H-M   'P 1'
#
loop_
_entity.id
_entity.type
_entity.pdbx_description
1 polymer ?
#
loop_
_entity_poly.entity_id
_entity_poly.type
_entity_poly.pdbx_seq_one_letter_code
_entity_poly.pdbx_strand_id
1 'polypeptide(L)'
;FSSHKFAYIDHVFGSDMSRDAENENKKNEKEYSVGNFTFFQANLLAYPVQSLDNGTNYILKTNNGLKRPIEDLAKHLGVENYIQSESFILEEDDQLYTHLEHLPVIARNKLEDGKSENLWYEEVVPAESRFVFFVSYDNEEIFKEFDEIIQKELIQIGANGSIGYGFCKITKV
;
A
#
# COMPACT_ATOMS: atom_id res chain seq x y z
N PHE A 1 11.10 0.96 16.91
CA PHE A 1 9.77 1.40 16.44
C PHE A 1 9.13 2.22 17.54
N SER A 2 9.01 3.53 17.31
CA SER A 2 8.34 4.46 18.22
C SER A 2 6.85 4.14 18.20
N SER A 3 6.30 3.68 19.33
CA SER A 3 4.87 3.45 19.49
C SER A 3 4.13 4.77 19.70
N HIS A 4 4.09 5.62 18.70
CA HIS A 4 3.11 6.69 18.69
C HIS A 4 1.74 6.03 18.46
N LYS A 5 0.98 5.85 19.53
CA LYS A 5 -0.41 5.42 19.43
C LYS A 5 -1.17 6.57 18.78
N PHE A 6 -1.59 6.38 17.53
CA PHE A 6 -2.56 7.25 16.90
C PHE A 6 -3.86 7.21 17.72
N ALA A 7 -4.26 8.36 18.25
CA ALA A 7 -5.38 8.45 19.21
C ALA A 7 -6.74 8.14 18.56
N TYR A 8 -6.85 8.31 17.24
CA TYR A 8 -8.11 8.23 16.50
C TYR A 8 -8.26 6.97 15.64
N ILE A 9 -7.57 5.86 16.00
CA ILE A 9 -7.59 4.63 15.21
C ILE A 9 -9.02 4.10 15.00
N ASP A 10 -9.86 4.14 16.05
CA ASP A 10 -11.24 3.69 15.99
C ASP A 10 -12.13 4.65 15.18
N HIS A 11 -11.79 5.94 15.12
CA HIS A 11 -12.48 6.91 14.26
C HIS A 11 -12.16 6.65 12.78
N VAL A 12 -10.92 6.36 12.46
CA VAL A 12 -10.47 6.13 11.07
C VAL A 12 -10.94 4.77 10.55
N PHE A 13 -10.70 3.70 11.31
CA PHE A 13 -10.88 2.32 10.83
C PHE A 13 -12.10 1.62 11.42
N GLY A 14 -12.76 2.20 12.43
CA GLY A 14 -13.79 1.56 13.22
C GLY A 14 -13.24 0.75 14.39
N SER A 15 -14.14 0.33 15.29
CA SER A 15 -13.78 -0.45 16.47
C SER A 15 -13.54 -1.92 16.11
N ASP A 16 -12.46 -2.49 16.67
CA ASP A 16 -12.10 -3.89 16.46
C ASP A 16 -12.73 -4.78 17.54
N MET A 17 -13.63 -5.67 17.12
CA MET A 17 -14.30 -6.63 18.01
C MET A 17 -13.33 -7.62 18.66
N SER A 18 -12.18 -7.92 18.03
CA SER A 18 -11.25 -8.93 18.54
C SER A 18 -10.45 -8.46 19.75
N ARG A 19 -10.25 -7.15 19.91
CA ARG A 19 -9.51 -6.57 21.04
C ARG A 19 -10.29 -6.59 22.36
N ASP A 20 -11.62 -6.70 22.32
CA ASP A 20 -12.47 -6.70 23.50
C ASP A 20 -12.70 -8.09 24.08
N ALA A 21 -12.38 -9.17 23.35
CA ALA A 21 -12.52 -10.56 23.82
C ALA A 21 -11.55 -10.93 24.97
N GLU A 22 -10.42 -10.21 25.11
CA GLU A 22 -9.45 -10.45 26.17
C GLU A 22 -9.80 -9.77 27.52
N ASN A 23 -10.82 -8.87 27.52
CA ASN A 23 -11.27 -8.14 28.70
C ASN A 23 -12.71 -8.48 29.10
N GLU A 24 -12.99 -9.74 29.43
CA GLU A 24 -14.33 -10.24 29.85
C GLU A 24 -14.99 -9.54 31.05
N ASN A 25 -14.29 -8.62 31.71
CA ASN A 25 -14.80 -7.99 32.97
C ASN A 25 -15.39 -6.57 32.79
N LYS A 26 -15.53 -6.05 31.55
CA LYS A 26 -16.21 -4.77 31.30
C LYS A 26 -17.33 -4.95 30.26
N LYS A 27 -18.44 -5.57 30.72
CA LYS A 27 -19.74 -5.47 30.05
C LYS A 27 -20.32 -4.06 30.20
N ASN A 28 -19.70 -3.07 29.60
CA ASN A 28 -20.39 -1.86 29.19
C ASN A 28 -20.63 -2.02 27.68
N GLU A 29 -21.86 -1.85 27.24
CA GLU A 29 -22.27 -1.82 25.85
C GLU A 29 -21.39 -0.81 25.09
N LYS A 30 -20.23 -1.27 24.61
CA LYS A 30 -19.46 -0.46 23.64
C LYS A 30 -20.21 -0.50 22.33
N GLU A 31 -20.73 0.62 21.96
CA GLU A 31 -21.30 0.85 20.65
C GLU A 31 -20.19 0.66 19.63
N TYR A 32 -20.29 -0.39 18.80
CA TYR A 32 -19.33 -0.65 17.73
C TYR A 32 -19.50 0.46 16.68
N SER A 33 -18.42 1.16 16.38
CA SER A 33 -18.42 2.21 15.37
C SER A 33 -17.83 1.73 14.05
N VAL A 34 -18.47 2.12 12.97
CA VAL A 34 -17.89 2.01 11.62
C VAL A 34 -16.85 3.12 11.49
N GLY A 35 -15.73 2.82 10.81
CA GLY A 35 -14.72 3.84 10.52
C GLY A 35 -15.29 4.95 9.64
N ASN A 36 -14.84 6.16 9.87
CA ASN A 36 -15.31 7.35 9.17
C ASN A 36 -14.45 7.72 7.96
N PHE A 37 -13.27 7.06 7.81
CA PHE A 37 -12.46 7.21 6.63
C PHE A 37 -12.77 6.10 5.63
N THR A 38 -12.82 6.47 4.35
CA THR A 38 -12.97 5.49 3.27
C THR A 38 -11.65 5.41 2.49
N PHE A 39 -11.03 4.24 2.51
CA PHE A 39 -9.85 3.93 1.71
C PHE A 39 -10.29 3.27 0.41
N PHE A 40 -10.07 3.97 -0.70
CA PHE A 40 -10.36 3.42 -2.00
C PHE A 40 -9.25 2.44 -2.43
N GLN A 41 -9.56 1.61 -3.42
CA GLN A 41 -8.60 0.65 -3.95
C GLN A 41 -7.30 1.33 -4.39
N ALA A 42 -6.18 0.74 -4.02
CA ALA A 42 -4.88 1.13 -4.55
C ALA A 42 -4.69 0.55 -5.96
N ASN A 43 -4.49 1.42 -6.94
CA ASN A 43 -4.27 1.05 -8.33
C ASN A 43 -2.78 1.20 -8.67
N LEU A 44 -2.24 0.25 -9.42
CA LEU A 44 -0.87 0.33 -9.93
C LEU A 44 -0.77 1.50 -10.90
N LEU A 45 0.13 2.43 -10.62
CA LEU A 45 0.44 3.56 -11.50
C LEU A 45 1.67 3.27 -12.38
N ALA A 46 2.73 2.71 -11.78
CA ALA A 46 3.96 2.44 -12.50
C ALA A 46 4.66 1.17 -11.97
N TYR A 47 5.32 0.50 -12.87
CA TYR A 47 6.03 -0.75 -12.63
C TYR A 47 7.52 -0.58 -12.95
N PRO A 48 8.44 -1.05 -12.08
CA PRO A 48 9.87 -0.99 -12.34
C PRO A 48 10.29 -2.06 -13.36
N VAL A 49 10.84 -1.61 -14.47
CA VAL A 49 11.46 -2.49 -15.47
C VAL A 49 12.96 -2.32 -15.39
N GLN A 50 13.69 -3.42 -15.39
CA GLN A 50 15.15 -3.39 -15.34
C GLN A 50 15.71 -2.59 -16.51
N SER A 51 16.65 -1.70 -16.23
CA SER A 51 17.38 -0.92 -17.25
C SER A 51 18.86 -0.92 -16.90
N LEU A 52 19.67 -1.05 -17.91
CA LEU A 52 21.13 -0.91 -17.81
C LEU A 52 21.59 0.46 -18.30
N ASP A 53 20.68 1.27 -18.82
CA ASP A 53 20.96 2.59 -19.36
C ASP A 53 20.89 3.66 -18.25
N ASN A 54 21.67 4.71 -18.39
CA ASN A 54 21.67 5.91 -17.52
C ASN A 54 22.08 5.72 -16.06
N GLY A 55 22.75 4.62 -15.70
CA GLY A 55 23.27 4.42 -14.34
C GLY A 55 22.18 4.13 -13.28
N THR A 56 20.95 3.85 -13.72
CA THR A 56 19.87 3.38 -12.85
C THR A 56 19.64 1.89 -13.08
N ASN A 57 19.34 1.14 -12.03
CA ASN A 57 19.07 -0.29 -12.15
C ASN A 57 17.66 -0.58 -12.69
N TYR A 58 16.80 0.40 -12.73
CA TYR A 58 15.41 0.28 -13.22
C TYR A 58 14.89 1.62 -13.74
N ILE A 59 13.86 1.52 -14.57
CA ILE A 59 13.05 2.64 -15.07
C ILE A 59 11.60 2.37 -14.67
N LEU A 60 10.89 3.39 -14.21
CA LEU A 60 9.46 3.29 -13.91
C LEU A 60 8.67 3.44 -15.20
N LYS A 61 7.94 2.41 -15.56
CA LYS A 61 7.10 2.38 -16.76
C LYS A 61 5.63 2.36 -16.42
N THR A 62 4.85 3.03 -17.23
CA THR A 62 3.38 3.13 -17.13
C THR A 62 2.74 2.97 -18.50
N ASN A 63 1.43 2.91 -18.56
CA ASN A 63 0.66 3.04 -19.80
C ASN A 63 -0.76 3.56 -19.52
N ASN A 64 -1.51 3.86 -20.57
CA ASN A 64 -2.87 4.36 -20.46
C ASN A 64 -3.81 3.39 -19.73
N GLY A 65 -3.58 2.08 -19.82
CA GLY A 65 -4.37 1.07 -19.12
C GLY A 65 -4.21 1.14 -17.60
N LEU A 66 -3.03 1.50 -17.09
CA LEU A 66 -2.78 1.71 -15.67
C LEU A 66 -3.28 3.08 -15.20
N LYS A 67 -3.10 4.13 -15.99
CA LYS A 67 -3.50 5.50 -15.61
C LYS A 67 -5.02 5.70 -15.60
N ARG A 68 -5.71 5.19 -16.61
CA ARG A 68 -7.14 5.42 -16.81
C ARG A 68 -8.03 5.08 -15.58
N PRO A 69 -7.89 3.93 -14.89
CA PRO A 69 -8.70 3.66 -13.71
C PRO A 69 -8.48 4.67 -12.58
N ILE A 70 -7.25 5.20 -12.45
CA ILE A 70 -6.90 6.23 -11.46
C ILE A 70 -7.55 7.56 -11.85
N GLU A 71 -7.44 7.97 -13.10
CA GLU A 71 -8.02 9.20 -13.66
C GLU A 71 -9.56 9.18 -13.56
N ASP A 72 -10.18 8.06 -13.92
CA ASP A 72 -11.64 7.91 -13.84
C ASP A 72 -12.13 8.03 -12.39
N LEU A 73 -11.42 7.41 -11.44
CA LEU A 73 -11.76 7.52 -10.02
C LEU A 73 -11.55 8.94 -9.49
N ALA A 74 -10.44 9.59 -9.84
CA ALA A 74 -10.15 10.97 -9.50
C ALA A 74 -11.23 11.92 -9.96
N LYS A 75 -11.68 11.74 -11.20
CA LYS A 75 -12.78 12.51 -11.79
C LYS A 75 -14.08 12.34 -11.00
N HIS A 76 -14.43 11.12 -10.63
CA HIS A 76 -15.61 10.85 -9.81
C HIS A 76 -15.52 11.47 -8.42
N LEU A 77 -14.31 11.57 -7.86
CA LEU A 77 -14.07 12.19 -6.55
C LEU A 77 -13.87 13.71 -6.62
N GLY A 78 -13.83 14.31 -7.82
CA GLY A 78 -13.61 15.75 -8.00
C GLY A 78 -12.19 16.22 -7.67
N VAL A 79 -11.19 15.33 -7.79
CA VAL A 79 -9.78 15.60 -7.46
C VAL A 79 -8.87 15.42 -8.69
N GLU A 80 -9.28 15.86 -9.84
CA GLU A 80 -8.64 15.58 -11.13
C GLU A 80 -7.20 16.13 -11.28
N ASN A 81 -6.83 17.16 -10.52
CA ASN A 81 -5.59 17.92 -10.76
C ASN A 81 -4.35 17.35 -10.03
N TYR A 82 -4.47 16.27 -9.27
CA TYR A 82 -3.39 15.80 -8.41
C TYR A 82 -2.39 14.85 -9.11
N ILE A 83 -2.73 14.21 -10.24
CA ILE A 83 -1.83 13.31 -10.99
C ILE A 83 -0.71 14.08 -11.71
N GLN A 84 -0.81 15.40 -11.82
CA GLN A 84 0.15 16.25 -12.52
C GLN A 84 1.39 16.61 -11.68
N SER A 85 1.51 16.11 -10.45
CA SER A 85 2.72 16.37 -9.67
C SER A 85 3.92 15.64 -10.31
N GLU A 86 4.86 16.42 -10.79
CA GLU A 86 6.07 16.04 -11.56
C GLU A 86 7.08 15.15 -10.78
N SER A 87 6.66 14.51 -9.70
CA SER A 87 7.58 13.79 -8.81
C SER A 87 8.12 12.48 -9.37
N PHE A 88 7.63 12.01 -10.53
CA PHE A 88 8.10 10.77 -11.14
C PHE A 88 8.31 10.92 -12.64
N ILE A 89 9.52 10.58 -13.10
CA ILE A 89 9.77 10.37 -14.53
C ILE A 89 9.21 8.99 -14.84
N LEU A 90 8.06 8.97 -15.52
CA LEU A 90 7.41 7.75 -15.98
C LEU A 90 7.60 7.64 -17.50
N GLU A 91 8.07 6.51 -17.96
CA GLU A 91 8.15 6.21 -19.38
C GLU A 91 6.91 5.44 -19.83
N GLU A 92 6.31 5.88 -20.95
CA GLU A 92 5.19 5.15 -21.56
C GLU A 92 5.70 3.86 -22.23
N ASP A 93 5.01 2.77 -21.97
CA ASP A 93 5.33 1.46 -22.54
C ASP A 93 4.05 0.67 -22.85
N ASP A 94 3.72 0.59 -24.13
CA ASP A 94 2.54 -0.15 -24.60
C ASP A 94 2.69 -1.68 -24.40
N GLN A 95 3.93 -2.17 -24.21
CA GLN A 95 4.23 -3.59 -23.97
C GLN A 95 4.35 -3.93 -22.49
N LEU A 96 4.06 -2.99 -21.60
CA LEU A 96 4.18 -3.18 -20.15
C LEU A 96 3.39 -4.39 -19.65
N TYR A 97 2.30 -4.77 -20.29
CA TYR A 97 1.52 -5.95 -19.93
C TYR A 97 2.32 -7.24 -19.93
N THR A 98 3.30 -7.40 -20.82
CA THR A 98 4.18 -8.57 -20.82
C THR A 98 4.99 -8.72 -19.52
N HIS A 99 5.36 -7.61 -18.90
CA HIS A 99 6.02 -7.60 -17.60
C HIS A 99 5.06 -7.90 -16.45
N LEU A 100 3.80 -7.45 -16.56
CA LEU A 100 2.77 -7.66 -15.54
C LEU A 100 2.19 -9.09 -15.55
N GLU A 101 2.22 -9.77 -16.69
CA GLU A 101 1.81 -11.19 -16.81
C GLU A 101 2.77 -12.15 -16.12
N HIS A 102 4.02 -11.71 -15.88
CA HIS A 102 5.09 -12.54 -15.30
C HIS A 102 5.75 -11.80 -14.14
N LEU A 103 5.10 -11.83 -12.98
CA LEU A 103 5.69 -11.26 -11.78
C LEU A 103 6.96 -12.01 -11.35
N PRO A 104 7.92 -11.34 -10.71
CA PRO A 104 9.07 -12.00 -10.14
C PRO A 104 8.66 -13.11 -9.18
N VAL A 105 9.29 -14.28 -9.32
CA VAL A 105 9.04 -15.45 -8.48
C VAL A 105 10.22 -15.67 -7.56
N ILE A 106 9.95 -15.82 -6.27
CA ILE A 106 10.94 -16.18 -5.27
C ILE A 106 10.69 -17.59 -4.76
N ALA A 107 11.78 -18.36 -4.62
CA ALA A 107 11.75 -19.67 -4.00
C ALA A 107 11.89 -19.52 -2.49
N ARG A 108 11.04 -20.21 -1.74
CA ARG A 108 11.09 -20.29 -0.28
C ARG A 108 11.23 -21.72 0.16
N ASN A 109 12.02 -21.92 1.19
CA ASN A 109 12.28 -23.24 1.72
C ASN A 109 12.14 -23.24 3.25
N LYS A 110 11.32 -24.13 3.78
CA LYS A 110 11.31 -24.46 5.21
C LYS A 110 12.39 -25.51 5.46
N LEU A 111 13.29 -25.19 6.38
CA LEU A 111 14.32 -26.11 6.84
C LEU A 111 13.95 -26.66 8.22
N GLU A 112 14.13 -27.96 8.41
CA GLU A 112 14.07 -28.64 9.70
C GLU A 112 15.35 -29.45 9.87
N ASP A 113 16.08 -29.21 10.93
CA ASP A 113 17.41 -29.81 11.20
C ASP A 113 18.40 -29.68 10.03
N GLY A 114 18.36 -28.56 9.32
CA GLY A 114 19.23 -28.28 8.17
C GLY A 114 18.84 -29.01 6.88
N LYS A 115 17.72 -29.73 6.87
CA LYS A 115 17.17 -30.40 5.69
C LYS A 115 15.97 -29.65 5.16
N SER A 116 15.81 -29.63 3.84
CA SER A 116 14.62 -29.07 3.18
C SER A 116 13.40 -29.93 3.52
N GLU A 117 12.43 -29.33 4.20
CA GLU A 117 11.13 -29.97 4.49
C GLU A 117 10.09 -29.60 3.44
N ASN A 118 10.04 -28.33 3.04
CA ASN A 118 9.08 -27.83 2.08
C ASN A 118 9.68 -26.71 1.23
N LEU A 119 9.51 -26.80 -0.07
CA LEU A 119 9.91 -25.78 -1.04
C LEU A 119 8.65 -25.29 -1.78
N TRP A 120 8.45 -23.97 -1.79
CA TRP A 120 7.36 -23.37 -2.56
C TRP A 120 7.82 -22.09 -3.25
N TYR A 121 7.03 -21.63 -4.19
CA TYR A 121 7.29 -20.45 -4.99
C TYR A 121 6.20 -19.42 -4.76
N GLU A 122 6.58 -18.17 -4.61
CA GLU A 122 5.65 -17.06 -4.42
C GLU A 122 5.93 -16.00 -5.49
N GLU A 123 4.88 -15.54 -6.15
CA GLU A 123 4.95 -14.34 -6.97
C GLU A 123 4.94 -13.11 -6.05
N VAL A 124 5.76 -12.12 -6.37
CA VAL A 124 5.91 -10.91 -5.57
C VAL A 124 5.77 -9.66 -6.43
N VAL A 125 5.20 -8.63 -5.84
CA VAL A 125 5.26 -7.28 -6.42
C VAL A 125 6.68 -6.76 -6.22
N PRO A 126 7.39 -6.36 -7.29
CA PRO A 126 8.76 -5.88 -7.15
C PRO A 126 8.83 -4.59 -6.33
N ALA A 127 9.96 -4.40 -5.66
CA ALA A 127 10.28 -3.13 -5.01
C ALA A 127 10.19 -1.98 -6.02
N GLU A 128 9.93 -0.76 -5.55
CA GLU A 128 9.78 0.43 -6.37
C GLU A 128 8.50 0.50 -7.23
N SER A 129 7.60 -0.49 -7.21
CA SER A 129 6.27 -0.37 -7.79
C SER A 129 5.51 0.80 -7.16
N ARG A 130 4.80 1.58 -7.98
CA ARG A 130 4.05 2.76 -7.54
C ARG A 130 2.55 2.50 -7.61
N PHE A 131 1.88 2.73 -6.50
CA PHE A 131 0.43 2.62 -6.39
C PHE A 131 -0.16 3.97 -6.00
N VAL A 132 -1.37 4.24 -6.48
CA VAL A 132 -2.16 5.41 -6.09
C VAL A 132 -3.45 4.93 -5.46
N PHE A 133 -3.80 5.50 -4.32
CA PHE A 133 -5.09 5.30 -3.67
C PHE A 133 -5.63 6.64 -3.17
N PHE A 134 -6.93 6.69 -2.94
CA PHE A 134 -7.62 7.87 -2.42
C PHE A 134 -8.16 7.59 -1.04
N VAL A 135 -8.24 8.63 -0.24
CA VAL A 135 -8.85 8.57 1.09
C VAL A 135 -9.90 9.66 1.17
N SER A 136 -11.14 9.28 1.46
CA SER A 136 -12.19 10.23 1.87
C SER A 136 -12.26 10.26 3.38
N TYR A 137 -12.43 11.43 3.95
CA TYR A 137 -12.48 11.65 5.41
C TYR A 137 -13.55 12.67 5.76
N ASP A 138 -14.01 12.60 7.00
CA ASP A 138 -15.04 13.50 7.56
C ASP A 138 -14.46 14.62 8.41
N ASN A 139 -13.22 14.48 8.89
CA ASN A 139 -12.58 15.43 9.80
C ASN A 139 -11.16 15.77 9.35
N GLU A 140 -10.95 17.05 9.02
CA GLU A 140 -9.69 17.59 8.51
C GLU A 140 -8.54 17.52 9.55
N GLU A 141 -8.82 17.72 10.84
CA GLU A 141 -7.78 17.71 11.87
C GLU A 141 -7.27 16.29 12.12
N ILE A 142 -8.19 15.30 12.18
CA ILE A 142 -7.85 13.90 12.31
C ILE A 142 -7.08 13.42 11.06
N PHE A 143 -7.52 13.87 9.86
CA PHE A 143 -6.81 13.53 8.63
C PHE A 143 -5.38 14.08 8.61
N LYS A 144 -5.14 15.32 9.08
CA LYS A 144 -3.78 15.87 9.16
C LYS A 144 -2.87 15.06 10.07
N GLU A 145 -3.36 14.67 11.25
CA GLU A 145 -2.56 13.83 12.17
C GLU A 145 -2.28 12.45 11.55
N PHE A 146 -3.27 11.83 10.94
CA PHE A 146 -3.12 10.56 10.21
C PHE A 146 -2.10 10.69 9.07
N ASP A 147 -2.22 11.70 8.22
CA ASP A 147 -1.34 11.98 7.09
C ASP A 147 0.10 12.19 7.53
N GLU A 148 0.33 12.97 8.61
CA GLU A 148 1.65 13.15 9.17
C GLU A 148 2.31 11.84 9.62
N ILE A 149 1.55 10.93 10.20
CA ILE A 149 2.05 9.64 10.68
C ILE A 149 2.42 8.75 9.50
N ILE A 150 1.51 8.59 8.52
CA ILE A 150 1.74 7.69 7.39
C ILE A 150 2.85 8.16 6.45
N GLN A 151 3.11 9.48 6.38
CA GLN A 151 4.21 10.03 5.58
C GLN A 151 5.58 9.94 6.26
N LYS A 152 5.62 9.95 7.60
CA LYS A 152 6.88 9.91 8.37
C LYS A 152 7.47 8.51 8.48
N GLU A 153 6.62 7.49 8.50
CA GLU A 153 7.03 6.12 8.79
C GLU A 153 6.86 5.22 7.55
N LEU A 154 7.65 4.15 7.50
CA LEU A 154 7.40 3.06 6.56
C LEU A 154 6.21 2.26 7.07
N ILE A 155 5.20 2.12 6.25
CA ILE A 155 4.01 1.33 6.54
C ILE A 155 4.19 -0.08 5.99
N GLN A 156 3.97 -1.08 6.82
CA GLN A 156 3.99 -2.48 6.40
C GLN A 156 2.58 -2.91 6.00
N ILE A 157 2.42 -3.33 4.76
CA ILE A 157 1.15 -3.78 4.17
C ILE A 157 1.30 -5.23 3.72
N GLY A 158 0.35 -6.08 4.10
CA GLY A 158 0.32 -7.48 3.72
C GLY A 158 1.10 -8.40 4.66
N ALA A 159 1.42 -9.61 4.16
CA ALA A 159 2.09 -10.64 4.93
C ALA A 159 3.63 -10.51 4.89
N ASN A 160 4.30 -11.33 5.71
CA ASN A 160 5.75 -11.50 5.68
C ASN A 160 6.59 -10.26 6.05
N GLY A 161 6.03 -9.31 6.84
CA GLY A 161 6.75 -8.14 7.35
C GLY A 161 8.01 -8.49 8.15
N SER A 162 8.01 -9.61 8.90
CA SER A 162 9.16 -10.07 9.70
C SER A 162 10.40 -10.41 8.87
N ILE A 163 10.24 -10.63 7.58
CA ILE A 163 11.31 -10.92 6.62
C ILE A 163 11.49 -9.83 5.57
N GLY A 164 10.96 -8.62 5.82
CA GLY A 164 11.23 -7.43 5.04
C GLY A 164 10.26 -7.17 3.88
N TYR A 165 9.13 -7.89 3.78
CA TYR A 165 8.16 -7.65 2.72
C TYR A 165 7.09 -6.62 3.10
N GLY A 166 6.54 -5.97 2.07
CA GLY A 166 5.40 -5.07 2.17
C GLY A 166 5.69 -3.71 2.81
N PHE A 167 6.94 -3.32 2.98
CA PHE A 167 7.26 -1.98 3.46
C PHE A 167 7.06 -0.94 2.36
N CYS A 168 6.13 -0.03 2.60
CA CYS A 168 5.73 1.02 1.67
C CYS A 168 6.03 2.40 2.26
N LYS A 169 6.52 3.29 1.42
CA LYS A 169 6.57 4.72 1.72
C LYS A 169 5.34 5.38 1.11
N ILE A 170 4.57 6.09 1.91
CA ILE A 170 3.41 6.84 1.46
C ILE A 170 3.81 8.31 1.30
N THR A 171 3.33 8.93 0.23
CA THR A 171 3.56 10.35 -0.06
C THR A 171 2.24 10.93 -0.53
N LYS A 172 1.82 12.03 0.09
CA LYS A 172 0.66 12.80 -0.37
C LYS A 172 1.03 13.61 -1.62
N VAL A 173 0.16 13.63 -2.59
CA VAL A 173 0.27 14.41 -3.82
C VAL A 173 -0.85 15.42 -3.92
#